data_6afb5a2996d1a1179ef19c102a12b0ef
#
_entry.id   6afb5a2996d1a1179ef19c102a12b0ef
#
_cell.length_a   1.000
_cell.length_b   1.000
_cell.length_c   1.000
_cell.angle_alpha   90.00
_cell.angle_beta   90.00
_cell.angle_gamma   90.00
#
_symmetry.space_group_name_H-M   'P 1'
#
loop_
_entity.id
_entity.type
_entity.pdbx_description
1 polymer ?
#
loop_
_entity_poly.entity_id
_entity_poly.type
_entity_poly.pdbx_seq_one_letter_code
_entity_poly.pdbx_strand_id
1 'polypeptide(L)'
;MKTHDFYFDLPQELIAQTPIERRDASRLLVLNKSTGAWEHRHFFDLPEYLRPGDCLILNDSRVLPARLLGQRLPGGGACEVLLLIDRGDKTWDCLVRPGKKMRKGAKLSFGDGQLTAEVTEELPGGNRLVRFDYEGIFLEVLDRLGKMPLPPYIKEELQDRERYQTVYSKVVGSAAAPTAGLHFTKELLEKVQAMGVGIGYVTLHVGLGTFRPVKEDEITEHEMHSEYCVIPQETADLINRTRANGGRVICVGTTSCRTVESWAGEDGTMQASAGWTNIFIYPGYRFKATDALITNFHLPESTLIMLVSALAGREHILAAYQEAVREKYRFFSFGDAMFIH
;
A
#
# COMPACT_ATOMS: atom_id res chain seq x y z
N MET A 1 3.25 8.98 -23.61
CA MET A 1 3.46 7.55 -23.23
C MET A 1 2.12 7.00 -22.85
N LYS A 2 1.75 5.88 -23.44
CA LYS A 2 0.42 5.31 -23.26
C LYS A 2 0.38 4.34 -22.10
N THR A 3 -0.78 4.18 -21.50
CA THR A 3 -1.03 3.19 -20.44
C THR A 3 -0.70 1.77 -20.92
N HIS A 4 -1.05 1.45 -22.17
CA HIS A 4 -0.75 0.16 -22.80
C HIS A 4 0.76 -0.12 -23.01
N ASP A 5 1.63 0.88 -22.95
CA ASP A 5 3.08 0.68 -22.99
C ASP A 5 3.61 -0.11 -21.77
N PHE A 6 2.77 -0.26 -20.72
CA PHE A 6 3.06 -1.01 -19.48
C PHE A 6 2.29 -2.33 -19.40
N TYR A 7 1.77 -2.80 -20.53
CA TYR A 7 1.09 -4.08 -20.62
C TYR A 7 2.10 -5.24 -20.61
N PHE A 8 1.77 -6.30 -19.91
CA PHE A 8 2.35 -7.63 -20.02
C PHE A 8 1.25 -8.67 -19.76
N ASP A 9 1.41 -9.86 -20.32
CA ASP A 9 0.46 -10.94 -20.09
C ASP A 9 0.67 -11.52 -18.67
N LEU A 10 -0.36 -11.43 -17.84
CA LEU A 10 -0.35 -11.96 -16.47
C LEU A 10 -1.42 -13.04 -16.32
N PRO A 11 -1.03 -14.33 -16.28
CA PRO A 11 -1.96 -15.40 -15.96
C PRO A 11 -2.63 -15.21 -14.60
N GLN A 12 -3.96 -15.35 -14.55
CA GLN A 12 -4.74 -15.06 -13.36
C GLN A 12 -4.37 -15.98 -12.17
N GLU A 13 -3.95 -17.19 -12.44
CA GLU A 13 -3.49 -18.16 -11.45
C GLU A 13 -2.22 -17.73 -10.70
N LEU A 14 -1.45 -16.79 -11.24
CA LEU A 14 -0.27 -16.23 -10.56
C LEU A 14 -0.63 -15.15 -9.54
N ILE A 15 -1.85 -14.65 -9.54
CA ILE A 15 -2.30 -13.68 -8.53
C ILE A 15 -2.54 -14.39 -7.21
N ALA A 16 -1.68 -14.14 -6.23
CA ALA A 16 -1.72 -14.81 -4.93
C ALA A 16 -3.01 -14.53 -4.16
N GLN A 17 -3.72 -15.57 -3.75
CA GLN A 17 -4.95 -15.46 -2.97
C GLN A 17 -4.71 -15.53 -1.46
N THR A 18 -3.63 -16.19 -1.03
CA THR A 18 -3.28 -16.40 0.36
C THR A 18 -1.82 -16.06 0.63
N PRO A 19 -1.47 -15.56 1.83
CA PRO A 19 -0.07 -15.34 2.19
C PRO A 19 0.68 -16.68 2.29
N ILE A 20 1.98 -16.64 1.97
CA ILE A 20 2.88 -17.78 2.23
C ILE A 20 3.00 -18.01 3.74
N GLU A 21 3.20 -19.24 4.18
CA GLU A 21 3.23 -19.60 5.60
C GLU A 21 4.27 -18.80 6.38
N ARG A 22 5.52 -18.87 5.97
CA ARG A 22 6.62 -18.07 6.54
C ARG A 22 6.85 -16.83 5.67
N ARG A 23 6.69 -15.62 6.24
CA ARG A 23 6.71 -14.33 5.53
C ARG A 23 7.96 -14.14 4.67
N ASP A 24 9.14 -14.37 5.23
CA ASP A 24 10.43 -14.16 4.58
C ASP A 24 10.88 -15.29 3.66
N ALA A 25 10.08 -16.36 3.54
CA ALA A 25 10.31 -17.44 2.58
C ALA A 25 9.71 -17.15 1.19
N SER A 26 9.07 -16.00 0.98
CA SER A 26 8.67 -15.55 -0.35
C SER A 26 9.88 -15.44 -1.27
N ARG A 27 9.69 -15.62 -2.57
CA ARG A 27 10.76 -15.41 -3.55
C ARG A 27 11.10 -13.93 -3.66
N LEU A 28 12.34 -13.65 -4.01
CA LEU A 28 12.85 -12.31 -4.22
C LEU A 28 13.55 -12.26 -5.60
N LEU A 29 13.06 -11.45 -6.51
CA LEU A 29 13.77 -11.12 -7.74
C LEU A 29 14.60 -9.86 -7.47
N VAL A 30 15.92 -10.01 -7.47
CA VAL A 30 16.86 -8.89 -7.29
C VAL A 30 17.21 -8.34 -8.67
N LEU A 31 16.88 -7.07 -8.92
CA LEU A 31 17.08 -6.41 -10.20
C LEU A 31 18.10 -5.28 -10.06
N ASN A 32 19.18 -5.36 -10.82
CA ASN A 32 20.09 -4.24 -11.01
C ASN A 32 19.46 -3.23 -11.97
N LYS A 33 19.08 -2.05 -11.47
CA LYS A 33 18.38 -1.03 -12.26
C LYS A 33 19.18 -0.46 -13.41
N SER A 34 20.52 -0.48 -13.30
CA SER A 34 21.42 0.11 -14.30
C SER A 34 21.68 -0.83 -15.49
N THR A 35 21.78 -2.13 -15.22
CA THR A 35 22.11 -3.14 -16.24
C THR A 35 20.92 -3.96 -16.71
N GLY A 36 19.81 -3.99 -15.93
CA GLY A 36 18.68 -4.87 -16.17
C GLY A 36 18.95 -6.34 -15.81
N ALA A 37 20.12 -6.68 -15.28
CA ALA A 37 20.41 -8.03 -14.82
C ALA A 37 19.63 -8.38 -13.55
N TRP A 38 19.20 -9.63 -13.44
CA TRP A 38 18.46 -10.09 -12.27
C TRP A 38 19.00 -11.41 -11.72
N GLU A 39 18.65 -11.65 -10.44
CA GLU A 39 18.92 -12.89 -9.73
C GLU A 39 17.65 -13.37 -9.02
N HIS A 40 17.49 -14.70 -8.92
CA HIS A 40 16.40 -15.33 -8.15
C HIS A 40 16.90 -15.71 -6.78
N ARG A 41 16.23 -15.18 -5.74
CA ARG A 41 16.54 -15.37 -4.33
C ARG A 41 15.27 -15.63 -3.51
N HIS A 42 15.42 -15.71 -2.20
CA HIS A 42 14.32 -15.63 -1.24
C HIS A 42 14.45 -14.37 -0.41
N PHE A 43 13.36 -13.93 0.19
CA PHE A 43 13.35 -12.66 0.92
C PHE A 43 14.29 -12.68 2.14
N PHE A 44 14.49 -13.83 2.77
CA PHE A 44 15.47 -13.99 3.86
C PHE A 44 16.92 -13.77 3.42
N ASP A 45 17.22 -13.77 2.10
CA ASP A 45 18.55 -13.46 1.55
C ASP A 45 18.78 -11.94 1.38
N LEU A 46 17.76 -11.11 1.61
CA LEU A 46 17.85 -9.65 1.48
C LEU A 46 19.07 -9.04 2.19
N PRO A 47 19.49 -9.49 3.38
CA PRO A 47 20.67 -8.96 4.05
C PRO A 47 21.96 -9.02 3.24
N GLU A 48 22.09 -9.96 2.30
CA GLU A 48 23.29 -10.09 1.43
C GLU A 48 23.45 -8.90 0.46
N TYR A 49 22.37 -8.16 0.23
CA TYR A 49 22.32 -6.99 -0.67
C TYR A 49 22.35 -5.64 0.06
N LEU A 50 22.29 -5.66 1.38
CA LEU A 50 22.35 -4.47 2.23
C LEU A 50 23.77 -4.23 2.74
N ARG A 51 24.10 -2.97 3.05
CA ARG A 51 25.41 -2.55 3.52
C ARG A 51 25.27 -1.75 4.81
N PRO A 52 26.26 -1.83 5.73
CA PRO A 52 26.32 -0.90 6.85
C PRO A 52 26.24 0.55 6.35
N GLY A 53 25.40 1.36 6.99
CA GLY A 53 25.17 2.75 6.59
C GLY A 53 24.00 2.96 5.61
N ASP A 54 23.43 1.91 5.04
CA ASP A 54 22.14 1.99 4.33
C ASP A 54 21.00 2.27 5.33
N CYS A 55 19.84 2.72 4.86
CA CYS A 55 18.62 2.74 5.66
C CYS A 55 17.43 2.16 4.89
N LEU A 56 16.58 1.43 5.62
CA LEU A 56 15.25 0.99 5.14
C LEU A 56 14.19 1.96 5.64
N ILE A 57 13.33 2.43 4.74
CA ILE A 57 12.18 3.28 5.08
C ILE A 57 10.90 2.48 4.90
N LEU A 58 10.20 2.23 6.01
CA LEU A 58 9.03 1.38 6.09
C LEU A 58 7.78 2.19 6.39
N ASN A 59 6.63 1.78 5.83
CA ASN A 59 5.35 2.38 6.14
C ASN A 59 4.70 1.64 7.32
N ASP A 60 4.53 2.30 8.45
CA ASP A 60 4.01 1.74 9.69
C ASP A 60 2.49 1.82 9.85
N SER A 61 1.77 2.18 8.76
CA SER A 61 0.32 2.22 8.80
C SER A 61 -0.28 0.85 9.11
N ARG A 62 -1.37 0.85 9.90
CA ARG A 62 -2.12 -0.33 10.28
C ARG A 62 -3.51 -0.29 9.66
N VAL A 63 -3.92 -1.39 9.07
CA VAL A 63 -5.22 -1.51 8.40
C VAL A 63 -6.32 -1.59 9.44
N LEU A 64 -7.37 -0.79 9.24
CA LEU A 64 -8.62 -0.88 9.98
C LEU A 64 -9.46 -2.06 9.48
N PRO A 65 -10.20 -2.77 10.34
CA PRO A 65 -11.29 -3.64 9.92
C PRO A 65 -12.47 -2.82 9.39
N ALA A 66 -12.22 -2.08 8.34
CA ALA A 66 -13.04 -0.98 7.84
C ALA A 66 -14.26 -1.43 7.03
N ARG A 67 -14.41 -2.73 6.75
CA ARG A 67 -15.51 -3.28 5.96
C ARG A 67 -16.62 -3.77 6.86
N LEU A 68 -17.73 -3.03 6.89
CA LEU A 68 -18.92 -3.33 7.68
C LEU A 68 -20.01 -3.97 6.82
N LEU A 69 -20.48 -5.14 7.23
CA LEU A 69 -21.63 -5.82 6.61
C LEU A 69 -22.84 -5.70 7.52
N GLY A 70 -23.95 -5.23 6.99
CA GLY A 70 -25.14 -4.93 7.77
C GLY A 70 -26.42 -4.95 6.94
N GLN A 71 -27.44 -4.28 7.46
CA GLN A 71 -28.77 -4.20 6.88
C GLN A 71 -29.25 -2.75 6.80
N ARG A 72 -30.04 -2.45 5.77
CA ARG A 72 -30.73 -1.16 5.62
C ARG A 72 -32.04 -1.19 6.40
N LEU A 73 -32.32 -0.10 7.09
CA LEU A 73 -33.55 0.07 7.85
C LEU A 73 -34.54 1.00 7.10
N PRO A 74 -35.87 0.75 7.22
CA PRO A 74 -36.55 -0.43 7.75
C PRO A 74 -36.44 -1.61 6.79
N GLY A 75 -36.51 -2.35 6.27
CA GLY A 75 -36.64 -3.32 5.18
C GLY A 75 -35.63 -4.47 5.17
N GLY A 76 -34.58 -4.43 6.02
CA GLY A 76 -33.65 -5.54 6.22
C GLY A 76 -32.77 -5.93 5.02
N GLY A 77 -32.72 -5.13 3.98
CA GLY A 77 -31.90 -5.43 2.81
C GLY A 77 -30.42 -5.32 3.10
N ALA A 78 -29.63 -6.33 2.72
CA ALA A 78 -28.18 -6.35 2.93
C ALA A 78 -27.49 -5.08 2.42
N CYS A 79 -26.48 -4.62 3.16
CA CYS A 79 -25.63 -3.51 2.78
C CYS A 79 -24.17 -3.76 3.22
N GLU A 80 -23.28 -3.08 2.53
CA GLU A 80 -21.85 -3.01 2.85
C GLU A 80 -21.45 -1.55 2.93
N VAL A 81 -20.71 -1.20 3.98
CA VAL A 81 -20.08 0.11 4.14
C VAL A 81 -18.59 -0.11 4.35
N LEU A 82 -17.80 0.58 3.57
CA LEU A 82 -16.35 0.56 3.67
C LEU A 82 -15.86 1.95 4.06
N LEU A 83 -15.29 2.06 5.24
CA LEU A 83 -14.74 3.29 5.79
C LEU A 83 -13.50 3.70 4.99
N LEU A 84 -13.38 4.99 4.64
CA LEU A 84 -12.26 5.55 3.88
C LEU A 84 -11.52 6.63 4.66
N ILE A 85 -12.20 7.70 5.03
CA ILE A 85 -11.60 8.88 5.67
C ILE A 85 -12.45 9.28 6.86
N ASP A 86 -11.83 9.36 8.03
CA ASP A 86 -12.44 9.94 9.22
C ASP A 86 -12.55 11.46 9.05
N ARG A 87 -13.78 11.98 9.19
CA ARG A 87 -14.09 13.42 9.12
C ARG A 87 -14.30 14.04 10.51
N GLY A 88 -14.14 13.25 11.56
CA GLY A 88 -14.49 13.65 12.91
C GLY A 88 -15.99 13.54 13.20
N ASP A 89 -16.38 13.83 14.44
CA ASP A 89 -17.77 13.83 14.91
C ASP A 89 -18.57 12.57 14.51
N LYS A 90 -17.95 11.40 14.64
CA LYS A 90 -18.51 10.10 14.26
C LYS A 90 -18.88 9.99 12.77
N THR A 91 -18.28 10.78 11.90
CA THR A 91 -18.62 10.88 10.47
C THR A 91 -17.46 10.43 9.60
N TRP A 92 -17.76 9.63 8.59
CA TRP A 92 -16.77 9.04 7.69
C TRP A 92 -17.17 9.17 6.22
N ASP A 93 -16.19 9.44 5.37
CA ASP A 93 -16.34 9.14 3.94
C ASP A 93 -16.32 7.65 3.76
N CYS A 94 -17.30 7.11 3.02
CA CYS A 94 -17.46 5.68 2.84
C CYS A 94 -17.78 5.33 1.38
N LEU A 95 -17.30 4.16 0.95
CA LEU A 95 -17.93 3.45 -0.18
C LEU A 95 -19.08 2.58 0.35
N VAL A 96 -20.15 2.51 -0.44
CA VAL A 96 -21.35 1.78 -0.02
C VAL A 96 -21.88 0.87 -1.13
N ARG A 97 -22.43 -0.28 -0.75
CA ARG A 97 -23.13 -1.20 -1.64
C ARG A 97 -24.45 -1.66 -1.00
N PRO A 98 -25.56 -1.64 -1.77
CA PRO A 98 -25.75 -1.14 -3.14
C PRO A 98 -25.90 0.39 -3.16
N GLY A 99 -25.07 1.09 -3.95
CA GLY A 99 -25.03 2.57 -3.98
C GLY A 99 -26.38 3.23 -4.32
N LYS A 100 -27.14 2.67 -5.26
CA LYS A 100 -28.45 3.21 -5.69
C LYS A 100 -29.51 3.24 -4.57
N LYS A 101 -29.36 2.38 -3.55
CA LYS A 101 -30.31 2.25 -2.43
C LYS A 101 -29.81 2.92 -1.14
N MET A 102 -28.56 3.42 -1.14
CA MET A 102 -27.96 4.09 0.00
C MET A 102 -27.76 5.57 -0.32
N ARG A 103 -28.89 6.28 -0.43
CA ARG A 103 -28.96 7.72 -0.64
C ARG A 103 -29.04 8.46 0.69
N LYS A 104 -28.92 9.78 0.66
CA LYS A 104 -29.11 10.64 1.83
C LYS A 104 -30.36 10.26 2.61
N GLY A 105 -30.25 10.11 3.92
CA GLY A 105 -31.31 9.68 4.83
C GLY A 105 -31.44 8.16 4.99
N ALA A 106 -30.69 7.35 4.25
CA ALA A 106 -30.69 5.90 4.44
C ALA A 106 -30.12 5.52 5.80
N LYS A 107 -30.86 4.71 6.56
CA LYS A 107 -30.45 4.22 7.89
C LYS A 107 -29.96 2.78 7.78
N LEU A 108 -28.91 2.48 8.53
CA LEU A 108 -28.16 1.23 8.49
C LEU A 108 -28.00 0.67 9.90
N SER A 109 -27.91 -0.65 10.00
CA SER A 109 -27.67 -1.36 11.26
C SER A 109 -26.66 -2.49 11.05
N PHE A 110 -25.75 -2.64 11.98
CA PHE A 110 -24.68 -3.64 11.99
C PHE A 110 -24.64 -4.33 13.35
N GLY A 111 -24.32 -5.64 13.38
CA GLY A 111 -24.18 -6.41 14.61
C GLY A 111 -25.42 -6.36 15.49
N ASP A 112 -26.61 -6.61 14.91
CA ASP A 112 -27.88 -6.60 15.64
C ASP A 112 -28.17 -5.30 16.41
N GLY A 113 -27.76 -4.15 15.81
CA GLY A 113 -28.01 -2.83 16.38
C GLY A 113 -26.89 -2.29 17.27
N GLN A 114 -25.79 -3.01 17.46
CA GLN A 114 -24.62 -2.52 18.23
C GLN A 114 -23.98 -1.28 17.59
N LEU A 115 -24.09 -1.16 16.27
CA LEU A 115 -23.67 -0.01 15.49
C LEU A 115 -24.78 0.36 14.52
N THR A 116 -25.20 1.63 14.58
CA THR A 116 -26.13 2.17 13.59
C THR A 116 -25.51 3.30 12.83
N ALA A 117 -26.02 3.61 11.65
CA ALA A 117 -25.51 4.70 10.84
C ALA A 117 -26.57 5.33 9.95
N GLU A 118 -26.32 6.55 9.53
CA GLU A 118 -27.15 7.29 8.58
C GLU A 118 -26.26 7.90 7.49
N VAL A 119 -26.69 7.74 6.23
CA VAL A 119 -26.08 8.45 5.10
C VAL A 119 -26.52 9.91 5.16
N THR A 120 -25.60 10.81 5.47
CA THR A 120 -25.89 12.25 5.61
C THR A 120 -25.75 13.01 4.31
N GLU A 121 -24.87 12.55 3.40
CA GLU A 121 -24.60 13.21 2.12
C GLU A 121 -24.12 12.22 1.05
N GLU A 122 -24.40 12.54 -0.22
CA GLU A 122 -23.86 11.85 -1.39
C GLU A 122 -22.67 12.66 -1.92
N LEU A 123 -21.49 12.06 -1.95
CA LEU A 123 -20.25 12.71 -2.37
C LEU A 123 -19.89 12.42 -3.84
N PRO A 124 -19.05 13.25 -4.48
CA PRO A 124 -18.52 12.98 -5.81
C PRO A 124 -17.84 11.60 -5.89
N GLY A 125 -17.85 10.99 -7.08
CA GLY A 125 -17.23 9.67 -7.26
C GLY A 125 -18.01 8.49 -6.68
N GLY A 126 -19.24 8.72 -6.18
CA GLY A 126 -20.10 7.68 -5.66
C GLY A 126 -19.92 7.36 -4.18
N ASN A 127 -19.03 8.06 -3.49
CA ASN A 127 -18.86 7.97 -2.05
C ASN A 127 -20.07 8.52 -1.29
N ARG A 128 -20.12 8.25 0.00
CA ARG A 128 -21.15 8.74 0.92
C ARG A 128 -20.50 9.29 2.17
N LEU A 129 -21.04 10.37 2.70
CA LEU A 129 -20.76 10.80 4.06
C LEU A 129 -21.72 10.05 4.98
N VAL A 130 -21.18 9.26 5.91
CA VAL A 130 -21.95 8.39 6.80
C VAL A 130 -21.64 8.77 8.24
N ARG A 131 -22.67 9.09 9.01
CA ARG A 131 -22.56 9.31 10.45
C ARG A 131 -22.95 8.05 11.20
N PHE A 132 -22.06 7.62 12.08
CA PHE A 132 -22.22 6.44 12.91
C PHE A 132 -22.73 6.80 14.31
N ASP A 133 -23.54 5.92 14.88
CA ASP A 133 -23.98 6.01 16.25
C ASP A 133 -23.64 4.70 16.98
N TYR A 134 -22.88 4.82 18.06
CA TYR A 134 -22.32 3.72 18.83
C TYR A 134 -22.00 4.17 20.24
N GLU A 135 -21.91 3.22 21.17
CA GLU A 135 -21.42 3.42 22.52
C GLU A 135 -19.95 2.98 22.64
N GLY A 136 -19.18 3.69 23.45
CA GLY A 136 -17.78 3.37 23.74
C GLY A 136 -16.80 3.83 22.67
N ILE A 137 -15.75 3.05 22.43
CA ILE A 137 -14.65 3.35 21.51
C ILE A 137 -14.93 2.74 20.14
N PHE A 138 -14.94 3.57 19.09
CA PHE A 138 -15.27 3.12 17.74
C PHE A 138 -14.36 2.01 17.21
N LEU A 139 -13.07 2.08 17.50
CA LEU A 139 -12.11 1.05 17.10
C LEU A 139 -12.46 -0.32 17.70
N GLU A 140 -12.91 -0.38 18.94
CA GLU A 140 -13.35 -1.63 19.57
C GLU A 140 -14.64 -2.19 18.91
N VAL A 141 -15.54 -1.29 18.49
CA VAL A 141 -16.73 -1.67 17.72
C VAL A 141 -16.34 -2.23 16.37
N LEU A 142 -15.38 -1.59 15.69
CA LEU A 142 -14.86 -2.06 14.41
C LEU A 142 -14.15 -3.42 14.55
N ASP A 143 -13.38 -3.64 15.61
CA ASP A 143 -12.72 -4.94 15.84
C ASP A 143 -13.71 -6.09 16.00
N ARG A 144 -14.89 -5.83 16.59
CA ARG A 144 -15.95 -6.83 16.73
C ARG A 144 -16.75 -7.06 15.46
N LEU A 145 -17.12 -6.00 14.75
CA LEU A 145 -18.10 -6.04 13.65
C LEU A 145 -17.46 -5.95 12.26
N GLY A 146 -16.29 -5.35 12.16
CA GLY A 146 -15.61 -5.09 10.91
C GLY A 146 -14.87 -6.29 10.36
N LYS A 147 -14.75 -6.34 9.05
CA LYS A 147 -13.89 -7.27 8.31
C LYS A 147 -12.70 -6.52 7.70
N MET A 148 -11.59 -7.24 7.54
CA MET A 148 -10.43 -6.68 6.83
C MET A 148 -10.81 -6.35 5.39
N PRO A 149 -10.51 -5.13 4.93
CA PRO A 149 -10.82 -4.70 3.56
C PRO A 149 -9.76 -5.22 2.60
N LEU A 150 -9.81 -6.51 2.27
CA LEU A 150 -8.90 -7.09 1.29
C LEU A 150 -9.14 -6.49 -0.11
N PRO A 151 -8.09 -6.36 -0.92
CA PRO A 151 -8.23 -5.94 -2.30
C PRO A 151 -9.20 -6.80 -3.09
N PRO A 152 -9.89 -6.26 -4.11
CA PRO A 152 -10.98 -6.95 -4.81
C PRO A 152 -10.55 -8.20 -5.61
N TYR A 153 -9.26 -8.35 -5.88
CA TYR A 153 -8.69 -9.53 -6.55
C TYR A 153 -8.43 -10.70 -5.60
N ILE A 154 -8.46 -10.48 -4.27
CA ILE A 154 -8.39 -11.54 -3.26
C ILE A 154 -9.83 -11.98 -2.97
N LYS A 155 -10.15 -13.23 -3.33
CA LYS A 155 -11.46 -13.83 -3.16
C LYS A 155 -11.51 -14.76 -1.96
N GLU A 156 -10.36 -15.27 -1.54
CA GLU A 156 -10.23 -16.15 -0.39
C GLU A 156 -10.39 -15.38 0.91
N GLU A 157 -11.07 -15.98 1.89
CA GLU A 157 -11.22 -15.40 3.21
C GLU A 157 -9.95 -15.59 4.02
N LEU A 158 -9.45 -14.49 4.59
CA LEU A 158 -8.24 -14.51 5.40
C LEU A 158 -8.54 -15.11 6.78
N GLN A 159 -7.92 -16.24 7.10
CA GLN A 159 -8.11 -16.94 8.37
C GLN A 159 -7.52 -16.17 9.56
N ASP A 160 -6.36 -15.55 9.37
CA ASP A 160 -5.67 -14.72 10.36
C ASP A 160 -5.53 -13.30 9.86
N ARG A 161 -6.24 -12.36 10.51
CA ARG A 161 -6.24 -10.93 10.15
C ARG A 161 -4.85 -10.29 10.25
N GLU A 162 -4.00 -10.75 11.16
CA GLU A 162 -2.64 -10.23 11.33
C GLU A 162 -1.72 -10.60 10.15
N ARG A 163 -2.11 -11.54 9.30
CA ARG A 163 -1.36 -11.82 8.05
C ARG A 163 -1.48 -10.70 7.01
N TYR A 164 -2.48 -9.82 7.13
CA TYR A 164 -2.61 -8.60 6.32
C TYR A 164 -2.16 -7.36 7.08
N GLN A 165 -1.27 -7.51 8.05
CA GLN A 165 -0.59 -6.45 8.78
C GLN A 165 0.92 -6.70 8.73
N THR A 166 1.71 -5.61 8.66
CA THR A 166 3.17 -5.73 8.86
C THR A 166 3.49 -5.99 10.32
N VAL A 167 4.61 -6.64 10.60
CA VAL A 167 5.04 -6.94 11.99
C VAL A 167 5.38 -5.69 12.80
N TYR A 168 5.47 -4.54 12.14
CA TYR A 168 5.78 -3.22 12.70
C TYR A 168 4.63 -2.22 12.55
N SER A 169 3.45 -2.64 12.11
CA SER A 169 2.29 -1.75 11.95
C SER A 169 1.88 -1.11 13.27
N LYS A 170 1.68 0.21 13.27
CA LYS A 170 1.44 1.00 14.48
C LYS A 170 0.31 2.02 14.32
N VAL A 171 0.37 2.82 13.27
CA VAL A 171 -0.55 3.95 13.09
C VAL A 171 -1.81 3.50 12.37
N VAL A 172 -2.89 3.39 13.11
CA VAL A 172 -4.19 2.93 12.60
C VAL A 172 -4.82 3.97 11.67
N GLY A 173 -5.46 3.54 10.57
CA GLY A 173 -6.18 4.46 9.67
C GLY A 173 -6.10 4.09 8.18
N SER A 174 -5.35 3.06 7.82
CA SER A 174 -5.21 2.64 6.42
C SER A 174 -6.34 1.71 5.98
N ALA A 175 -6.81 1.88 4.73
CA ALA A 175 -7.76 0.97 4.11
C ALA A 175 -7.08 -0.26 3.46
N ALA A 176 -5.75 -0.25 3.31
CA ALA A 176 -4.98 -1.37 2.80
C ALA A 176 -3.60 -1.44 3.45
N ALA A 177 -3.02 -2.64 3.51
CA ALA A 177 -1.68 -2.84 4.04
C ALA A 177 -0.59 -2.35 3.08
N PRO A 178 0.55 -1.86 3.58
CA PRO A 178 1.76 -1.65 2.78
C PRO A 178 2.42 -3.01 2.51
N THR A 179 1.95 -3.69 1.46
CA THR A 179 2.13 -5.14 1.29
C THR A 179 3.56 -5.59 1.08
N ALA A 180 4.47 -4.73 0.57
CA ALA A 180 5.89 -5.04 0.51
C ALA A 180 6.52 -5.25 1.90
N GLY A 181 5.94 -4.65 2.93
CA GLY A 181 6.35 -4.86 4.32
C GLY A 181 5.91 -6.20 4.92
N LEU A 182 4.96 -6.90 4.29
CA LEU A 182 4.47 -8.19 4.78
C LEU A 182 5.52 -9.30 4.72
N HIS A 183 6.55 -9.14 3.92
CA HIS A 183 7.67 -10.08 3.79
C HIS A 183 8.61 -10.08 5.00
N PHE A 184 8.65 -8.98 5.75
CA PHE A 184 9.52 -8.89 6.92
C PHE A 184 8.99 -9.68 8.10
N THR A 185 9.92 -10.34 8.79
CA THR A 185 9.75 -10.85 10.15
C THR A 185 10.48 -9.93 11.12
N LYS A 186 10.18 -10.04 12.41
CA LYS A 186 10.90 -9.28 13.46
C LYS A 186 12.37 -9.66 13.48
N GLU A 187 12.66 -10.95 13.38
CA GLU A 187 14.01 -11.52 13.36
C GLU A 187 14.84 -11.00 12.17
N LEU A 188 14.20 -10.89 10.98
CA LEU A 188 14.88 -10.34 9.81
C LEU A 188 15.21 -8.84 10.00
N LEU A 189 14.29 -8.06 10.57
CA LEU A 189 14.53 -6.65 10.89
C LEU A 189 15.65 -6.49 11.93
N GLU A 190 15.67 -7.29 12.98
CA GLU A 190 16.73 -7.31 13.99
C GLU A 190 18.10 -7.65 13.37
N LYS A 191 18.14 -8.66 12.48
CA LYS A 191 19.34 -9.03 11.73
C LYS A 191 19.86 -7.87 10.89
N VAL A 192 18.97 -7.19 10.16
CA VAL A 192 19.31 -6.03 9.32
C VAL A 192 19.85 -4.87 10.17
N GLN A 193 19.23 -4.57 11.31
CA GLN A 193 19.73 -3.54 12.23
C GLN A 193 21.09 -3.89 12.82
N ALA A 194 21.31 -5.15 13.19
CA ALA A 194 22.60 -5.63 13.71
C ALA A 194 23.74 -5.50 12.70
N MET A 195 23.44 -5.43 11.40
CA MET A 195 24.41 -5.18 10.33
C MET A 195 24.81 -3.68 10.20
N GLY A 196 24.19 -2.80 10.98
CA GLY A 196 24.42 -1.36 10.88
C GLY A 196 23.56 -0.66 9.81
N VAL A 197 22.47 -1.28 9.40
CA VAL A 197 21.44 -0.67 8.53
C VAL A 197 20.42 0.06 9.39
N GLY A 198 20.19 1.34 9.10
CA GLY A 198 19.17 2.13 9.80
C GLY A 198 17.77 1.70 9.43
N ILE A 199 16.81 1.81 10.36
CA ILE A 199 15.40 1.62 10.07
C ILE A 199 14.64 2.88 10.45
N GLY A 200 13.94 3.47 9.47
CA GLY A 200 13.06 4.62 9.64
C GLY A 200 11.63 4.26 9.27
N TYR A 201 10.68 4.92 9.93
CA TYR A 201 9.26 4.72 9.67
C TYR A 201 8.64 5.98 9.12
N VAL A 202 7.77 5.80 8.15
CA VAL A 202 6.84 6.82 7.64
C VAL A 202 5.43 6.28 7.76
N THR A 203 4.45 7.15 7.78
CA THR A 203 3.05 6.75 7.71
C THR A 203 2.44 7.23 6.40
N LEU A 204 1.83 6.35 5.63
CA LEU A 204 0.93 6.71 4.54
C LEU A 204 -0.31 5.85 4.67
N HIS A 205 -1.45 6.50 4.82
CA HIS A 205 -2.73 5.81 4.85
C HIS A 205 -3.19 5.49 3.42
N VAL A 206 -3.02 4.21 3.05
CA VAL A 206 -3.37 3.73 1.71
C VAL A 206 -4.87 3.79 1.51
N GLY A 207 -5.30 4.53 0.51
CA GLY A 207 -6.68 4.60 0.07
C GLY A 207 -7.03 3.51 -0.95
N LEU A 208 -8.32 3.26 -1.16
CA LEU A 208 -8.79 2.28 -2.16
C LEU A 208 -8.50 2.69 -3.61
N GLY A 209 -8.12 3.94 -3.84
CA GLY A 209 -7.72 4.43 -5.16
C GLY A 209 -6.56 3.63 -5.76
N THR A 210 -5.67 3.10 -4.91
CA THR A 210 -4.53 2.27 -5.32
C THR A 210 -4.94 1.01 -6.10
N PHE A 211 -6.17 0.52 -5.92
CA PHE A 211 -6.67 -0.67 -6.61
C PHE A 211 -7.54 -0.35 -7.83
N ARG A 212 -7.72 0.93 -8.17
CA ARG A 212 -8.46 1.33 -9.36
C ARG A 212 -7.54 1.24 -10.58
N PRO A 213 -8.00 0.60 -11.67
CA PRO A 213 -7.23 0.60 -12.91
C PRO A 213 -7.15 2.02 -13.49
N VAL A 214 -6.05 2.32 -14.13
CA VAL A 214 -5.90 3.53 -14.97
C VAL A 214 -6.88 3.39 -16.14
N LYS A 215 -7.64 4.43 -16.42
CA LYS A 215 -8.67 4.42 -17.49
C LYS A 215 -8.25 5.25 -18.69
N GLU A 216 -7.35 6.17 -18.48
CA GLU A 216 -6.84 7.11 -19.45
C GLU A 216 -5.85 6.39 -20.39
N ASP A 217 -5.93 6.66 -21.70
CA ASP A 217 -4.99 6.10 -22.69
C ASP A 217 -3.60 6.73 -22.55
N GLU A 218 -3.55 8.05 -22.29
CA GLU A 218 -2.30 8.76 -22.03
C GLU A 218 -2.06 8.89 -20.53
N ILE A 219 -0.90 8.42 -20.05
CA ILE A 219 -0.58 8.40 -18.61
C ILE A 219 -0.58 9.80 -17.98
N THR A 220 -0.28 10.85 -18.77
CA THR A 220 -0.24 12.23 -18.32
C THR A 220 -1.62 12.83 -18.01
N GLU A 221 -2.69 12.18 -18.47
CA GLU A 221 -4.08 12.58 -18.20
C GLU A 221 -4.63 11.95 -16.92
N HIS A 222 -3.88 10.99 -16.33
CA HIS A 222 -4.30 10.32 -15.13
C HIS A 222 -4.17 11.22 -13.90
N GLU A 223 -5.28 11.42 -13.19
CA GLU A 223 -5.30 12.11 -11.90
C GLU A 223 -5.09 11.13 -10.75
N MET A 224 -3.93 11.24 -10.11
CA MET A 224 -3.61 10.41 -8.95
C MET A 224 -4.46 10.80 -7.74
N HIS A 225 -5.03 9.83 -7.05
CA HIS A 225 -5.76 10.05 -5.81
C HIS A 225 -4.83 10.57 -4.70
N SER A 226 -5.41 11.38 -3.80
CA SER A 226 -4.68 11.92 -2.65
C SER A 226 -4.68 10.94 -1.49
N GLU A 227 -3.52 10.81 -0.82
CA GLU A 227 -3.33 10.02 0.38
C GLU A 227 -2.58 10.86 1.43
N TYR A 228 -2.97 10.71 2.70
CA TYR A 228 -2.33 11.43 3.79
C TYR A 228 -1.06 10.71 4.24
N CYS A 229 0.05 11.44 4.33
CA CYS A 229 1.32 10.87 4.74
C CYS A 229 2.06 11.76 5.75
N VAL A 230 2.95 11.12 6.51
CA VAL A 230 3.76 11.73 7.55
C VAL A 230 5.19 11.20 7.49
N ILE A 231 6.15 12.11 7.57
CA ILE A 231 7.57 11.82 7.81
C ILE A 231 7.93 12.38 9.19
N PRO A 232 8.21 11.54 10.20
CA PRO A 232 8.69 11.98 11.49
C PRO A 232 10.09 12.58 11.41
N GLN A 233 10.45 13.47 12.36
CA GLN A 233 11.77 14.10 12.42
C GLN A 233 12.92 13.07 12.47
N GLU A 234 12.77 12.03 13.26
CA GLU A 234 13.76 10.96 13.39
C GLU A 234 14.04 10.24 12.07
N THR A 235 13.01 10.05 11.24
CA THR A 235 13.16 9.44 9.90
C THR A 235 13.79 10.42 8.92
N ALA A 236 13.42 11.70 8.96
CA ALA A 236 14.05 12.74 8.16
C ALA A 236 15.55 12.85 8.47
N ASP A 237 15.90 12.87 9.75
CA ASP A 237 17.31 12.91 10.21
C ASP A 237 18.07 11.64 9.78
N LEU A 238 17.44 10.47 9.85
CA LEU A 238 18.05 9.22 9.39
C LEU A 238 18.37 9.27 7.89
N ILE A 239 17.41 9.70 7.06
CA ILE A 239 17.60 9.84 5.61
C ILE A 239 18.75 10.79 5.32
N ASN A 240 18.78 11.96 5.94
CA ASN A 240 19.83 12.95 5.74
C ASN A 240 21.21 12.41 6.14
N ARG A 241 21.32 11.76 7.31
CA ARG A 241 22.59 11.14 7.76
C ARG A 241 23.05 10.02 6.83
N THR A 242 22.13 9.16 6.38
CA THR A 242 22.44 8.08 5.44
C THR A 242 23.04 8.65 4.16
N ARG A 243 22.41 9.65 3.57
CA ARG A 243 22.88 10.28 2.34
C ARG A 243 24.22 11.02 2.52
N ALA A 244 24.38 11.77 3.62
CA ALA A 244 25.62 12.47 3.94
C ALA A 244 26.83 11.52 4.10
N ASN A 245 26.59 10.28 4.54
CA ASN A 245 27.59 9.25 4.71
C ASN A 245 27.76 8.33 3.48
N GLY A 246 27.09 8.63 2.36
CA GLY A 246 27.18 7.84 1.12
C GLY A 246 26.43 6.49 1.17
N GLY A 247 25.56 6.29 2.17
CA GLY A 247 24.65 5.16 2.25
C GLY A 247 23.44 5.32 1.32
N ARG A 248 22.69 4.24 1.11
CA ARG A 248 21.50 4.21 0.26
C ARG A 248 20.21 4.34 1.09
N VAL A 249 19.28 5.11 0.58
CA VAL A 249 17.91 5.18 1.08
C VAL A 249 17.07 4.15 0.32
N ILE A 250 16.66 3.09 0.98
CA ILE A 250 15.94 1.97 0.41
C ILE A 250 14.49 2.01 0.91
N CYS A 251 13.57 2.34 0.03
CA CYS A 251 12.15 2.37 0.38
C CYS A 251 11.56 0.96 0.34
N VAL A 252 10.77 0.61 1.35
CA VAL A 252 10.00 -0.63 1.40
C VAL A 252 8.55 -0.33 1.06
N GLY A 253 8.19 -0.70 -0.16
CA GLY A 253 6.89 -0.42 -0.77
C GLY A 253 6.83 0.91 -1.52
N THR A 254 5.96 0.93 -2.52
CA THR A 254 5.67 2.13 -3.31
C THR A 254 5.08 3.25 -2.46
N THR A 255 4.41 2.91 -1.35
CA THR A 255 3.88 3.88 -0.39
C THR A 255 4.98 4.65 0.33
N SER A 256 6.03 3.96 0.83
CA SER A 256 7.19 4.62 1.43
C SER A 256 7.93 5.48 0.41
N CYS A 257 8.12 4.97 -0.81
CA CYS A 257 8.75 5.70 -1.91
C CYS A 257 7.97 6.98 -2.23
N ARG A 258 6.66 6.91 -2.41
CA ARG A 258 5.81 8.08 -2.69
C ARG A 258 5.84 9.08 -1.54
N THR A 259 5.86 8.62 -0.30
CA THR A 259 5.98 9.51 0.87
C THR A 259 7.32 10.24 0.86
N VAL A 260 8.43 9.53 0.70
CA VAL A 260 9.77 10.12 0.65
C VAL A 260 9.90 11.11 -0.49
N GLU A 261 9.50 10.71 -1.71
CA GLU A 261 9.62 11.58 -2.89
C GLU A 261 8.71 12.81 -2.86
N SER A 262 7.57 12.75 -2.16
CA SER A 262 6.64 13.89 -2.02
C SER A 262 7.23 15.05 -1.22
N TRP A 263 8.12 14.75 -0.27
CA TRP A 263 8.64 15.74 0.68
C TRP A 263 10.14 15.97 0.55
N ALA A 264 10.83 15.23 -0.32
CA ALA A 264 12.24 15.45 -0.60
C ALA A 264 12.47 16.80 -1.31
N GLY A 265 13.42 17.59 -0.80
CA GLY A 265 13.94 18.75 -1.50
C GLY A 265 14.60 18.38 -2.82
N GLU A 266 14.84 19.36 -3.70
CA GLU A 266 15.45 19.11 -5.01
C GLU A 266 16.90 18.56 -4.89
N ASP A 267 17.56 18.81 -3.78
CA ASP A 267 18.87 18.28 -3.42
C ASP A 267 18.79 16.92 -2.66
N GLY A 268 17.58 16.43 -2.45
CA GLY A 268 17.29 15.19 -1.71
C GLY A 268 17.34 15.34 -0.18
N THR A 269 17.40 16.57 0.34
CA THR A 269 17.25 16.80 1.78
C THR A 269 15.83 16.51 2.24
N MET A 270 15.70 16.04 3.48
CA MET A 270 14.43 15.67 4.09
C MET A 270 14.17 16.49 5.35
N GLN A 271 12.91 16.89 5.53
CA GLN A 271 12.42 17.52 6.76
C GLN A 271 11.18 16.75 7.26
N ALA A 272 10.92 16.84 8.56
CA ALA A 272 9.67 16.36 9.13
C ALA A 272 8.50 17.04 8.43
N SER A 273 7.57 16.24 7.95
CA SER A 273 6.48 16.73 7.11
C SER A 273 5.22 15.90 7.30
N ALA A 274 4.07 16.53 7.15
CA ALA A 274 2.78 15.86 7.17
C ALA A 274 1.81 16.56 6.21
N GLY A 275 1.04 15.79 5.46
CA GLY A 275 0.06 16.34 4.53
C GLY A 275 -0.42 15.35 3.49
N TRP A 276 -1.19 15.86 2.56
CA TRP A 276 -1.75 15.08 1.46
C TRP A 276 -0.77 15.05 0.28
N THR A 277 -0.59 13.86 -0.31
CA THR A 277 0.17 13.67 -1.53
C THR A 277 -0.69 13.03 -2.61
N ASN A 278 -0.57 13.54 -3.81
CA ASN A 278 -1.10 12.96 -5.05
C ASN A 278 0.02 12.71 -6.06
N ILE A 279 1.24 12.54 -5.58
CA ILE A 279 2.40 12.32 -6.44
C ILE A 279 2.18 11.13 -7.37
N PHE A 280 2.35 11.35 -8.66
CA PHE A 280 2.33 10.33 -9.69
C PHE A 280 3.73 10.18 -10.29
N ILE A 281 4.36 9.04 -10.02
CA ILE A 281 5.71 8.72 -10.48
C ILE A 281 5.61 7.79 -11.67
N TYR A 282 6.17 8.21 -12.81
CA TYR A 282 6.22 7.46 -14.06
C TYR A 282 7.53 7.77 -14.82
N PRO A 283 7.90 7.03 -15.87
CA PRO A 283 9.15 7.25 -16.60
C PRO A 283 9.35 8.69 -17.02
N GLY A 284 10.53 9.23 -16.71
CA GLY A 284 10.88 10.64 -16.80
C GLY A 284 10.94 11.36 -15.44
N TYR A 285 10.38 10.75 -14.38
CA TYR A 285 10.52 11.26 -13.02
C TYR A 285 11.97 11.11 -12.53
N ARG A 286 12.50 12.17 -11.92
CA ARG A 286 13.82 12.17 -11.29
C ARG A 286 13.67 11.93 -9.79
N PHE A 287 14.09 10.75 -9.33
CA PHE A 287 14.11 10.44 -7.89
C PHE A 287 15.07 11.37 -7.16
N LYS A 288 14.63 11.90 -6.02
CA LYS A 288 15.36 12.89 -5.23
C LYS A 288 16.05 12.24 -4.04
N ALA A 289 15.41 11.28 -3.39
CA ALA A 289 15.90 10.69 -2.15
C ALA A 289 15.81 9.16 -2.11
N THR A 290 15.13 8.50 -3.05
CA THR A 290 15.02 7.04 -3.11
C THR A 290 16.12 6.47 -4.00
N ASP A 291 17.02 5.65 -3.44
CA ASP A 291 18.12 5.01 -4.16
C ASP A 291 17.76 3.59 -4.62
N ALA A 292 16.96 2.88 -3.84
CA ALA A 292 16.52 1.51 -4.13
C ALA A 292 15.12 1.26 -3.58
N LEU A 293 14.46 0.22 -4.08
CA LEU A 293 13.08 -0.08 -3.75
C LEU A 293 12.86 -1.59 -3.57
N ILE A 294 12.25 -1.96 -2.44
CA ILE A 294 11.69 -3.29 -2.22
C ILE A 294 10.19 -3.19 -2.46
N THR A 295 9.63 -4.04 -3.32
CA THR A 295 8.22 -3.98 -3.69
C THR A 295 7.65 -5.34 -4.06
N ASN A 296 6.34 -5.48 -4.13
CA ASN A 296 5.68 -6.64 -4.74
C ASN A 296 5.67 -6.50 -6.27
N PHE A 297 5.31 -7.57 -6.97
CA PHE A 297 4.96 -7.49 -8.37
C PHE A 297 3.58 -6.85 -8.56
N HIS A 298 3.47 -5.95 -9.54
CA HIS A 298 2.28 -5.13 -9.78
C HIS A 298 1.48 -5.57 -10.99
N LEU A 299 0.23 -5.09 -11.13
CA LEU A 299 -0.61 -5.37 -12.30
C LEU A 299 -0.09 -4.68 -13.55
N PRO A 300 -0.38 -5.28 -14.72
CA PRO A 300 -0.26 -4.59 -15.99
C PRO A 300 -1.01 -3.25 -15.96
N GLU A 301 -0.47 -2.25 -16.63
CA GLU A 301 -1.11 -0.94 -16.87
C GLU A 301 -1.46 -0.17 -15.57
N SER A 302 -0.91 -0.56 -14.41
CA SER A 302 -1.15 0.12 -13.14
C SER A 302 -0.16 1.28 -12.91
N THR A 303 -0.55 2.25 -12.09
CA THR A 303 0.36 3.34 -11.66
C THR A 303 1.61 2.81 -10.96
N LEU A 304 1.54 1.62 -10.37
CA LEU A 304 2.65 1.03 -9.63
C LEU A 304 3.72 0.42 -10.54
N ILE A 305 3.34 -0.22 -11.66
CA ILE A 305 4.33 -0.67 -12.64
C ILE A 305 5.00 0.54 -13.33
N MET A 306 4.28 1.67 -13.46
CA MET A 306 4.85 2.91 -13.97
C MET A 306 5.91 3.48 -13.03
N LEU A 307 5.67 3.43 -11.70
CA LEU A 307 6.63 3.87 -10.69
C LEU A 307 7.92 3.05 -10.73
N VAL A 308 7.82 1.72 -10.72
CA VAL A 308 9.02 0.86 -10.79
C VAL A 308 9.75 1.02 -12.13
N SER A 309 9.00 1.27 -13.22
CA SER A 309 9.57 1.58 -14.53
C SER A 309 10.29 2.92 -14.56
N ALA A 310 9.86 3.89 -13.76
CA ALA A 310 10.58 5.15 -13.59
C ALA A 310 11.94 4.94 -12.90
N LEU A 311 12.01 4.00 -11.95
CA LEU A 311 13.23 3.74 -11.19
C LEU A 311 14.28 2.92 -11.97
N ALA A 312 13.87 1.91 -12.71
CA ALA A 312 14.78 0.95 -13.36
C ALA A 312 14.77 0.98 -14.89
N GLY A 313 13.90 1.81 -15.47
CA GLY A 313 13.62 1.77 -16.91
C GLY A 313 12.54 0.76 -17.27
N ARG A 314 11.63 1.18 -18.16
CA ARG A 314 10.49 0.38 -18.58
C ARG A 314 10.90 -0.99 -19.17
N GLU A 315 11.90 -1.01 -20.02
CA GLU A 315 12.37 -2.23 -20.70
C GLU A 315 12.91 -3.26 -19.70
N HIS A 316 13.71 -2.82 -18.73
CA HIS A 316 14.23 -3.69 -17.67
C HIS A 316 13.10 -4.26 -16.80
N ILE A 317 12.11 -3.43 -16.45
CA ILE A 317 10.97 -3.87 -15.66
C ILE A 317 10.10 -4.87 -16.43
N LEU A 318 9.74 -4.59 -17.68
CA LEU A 318 8.92 -5.51 -18.47
C LEU A 318 9.65 -6.84 -18.71
N ALA A 319 10.96 -6.83 -18.97
CA ALA A 319 11.76 -8.05 -19.09
C ALA A 319 11.78 -8.86 -17.78
N ALA A 320 12.00 -8.20 -16.63
CA ALA A 320 11.97 -8.84 -15.32
C ALA A 320 10.58 -9.41 -14.97
N TYR A 321 9.50 -8.73 -15.38
CA TYR A 321 8.12 -9.20 -15.16
C TYR A 321 7.77 -10.39 -16.05
N GLN A 322 8.20 -10.40 -17.31
CA GLN A 322 8.08 -11.57 -18.19
C GLN A 322 8.82 -12.78 -17.62
N GLU A 323 10.04 -12.56 -17.10
CA GLU A 323 10.81 -13.59 -16.41
C GLU A 323 10.07 -14.10 -15.16
N ALA A 324 9.50 -13.20 -14.34
CA ALA A 324 8.73 -13.57 -13.17
C ALA A 324 7.50 -14.42 -13.53
N VAL A 325 6.80 -14.09 -14.62
CA VAL A 325 5.68 -14.89 -15.15
C VAL A 325 6.17 -16.27 -15.59
N ARG A 326 7.27 -16.34 -16.37
CA ARG A 326 7.87 -17.59 -16.85
C ARG A 326 8.27 -18.50 -15.68
N GLU A 327 8.86 -17.93 -14.65
CA GLU A 327 9.32 -18.63 -13.45
C GLU A 327 8.22 -18.83 -12.40
N LYS A 328 6.95 -18.47 -12.74
CA LYS A 328 5.79 -18.63 -11.88
C LYS A 328 5.94 -17.97 -10.50
N TYR A 329 6.44 -16.74 -10.47
CA TYR A 329 6.35 -15.90 -9.29
C TYR A 329 4.88 -15.61 -8.98
N ARG A 330 4.62 -15.40 -7.70
CA ARG A 330 3.30 -14.98 -7.21
C ARG A 330 3.21 -13.47 -7.28
N PHE A 331 2.08 -12.97 -7.77
CA PHE A 331 1.86 -11.54 -7.98
C PHE A 331 0.95 -10.94 -6.93
N PHE A 332 1.04 -9.62 -6.74
CA PHE A 332 0.21 -8.79 -5.88
C PHE A 332 0.49 -8.90 -4.39
N SER A 333 -0.53 -8.48 -3.57
CA SER A 333 -0.43 -8.23 -2.14
C SER A 333 0.16 -9.38 -1.31
N PHE A 334 -0.17 -10.62 -1.65
CA PHE A 334 0.36 -11.83 -1.00
C PHE A 334 1.38 -12.56 -1.88
N GLY A 335 1.82 -11.91 -2.93
CA GLY A 335 2.80 -12.44 -3.87
C GLY A 335 4.22 -12.39 -3.36
N ASP A 336 5.14 -12.58 -4.29
CA ASP A 336 6.58 -12.51 -4.09
C ASP A 336 7.09 -11.07 -4.18
N ALA A 337 8.36 -10.85 -3.89
CA ALA A 337 8.98 -9.55 -3.84
C ALA A 337 9.98 -9.32 -4.96
N MET A 338 10.23 -8.05 -5.24
CA MET A 338 11.30 -7.56 -6.08
C MET A 338 12.15 -6.57 -5.28
N PHE A 339 13.48 -6.65 -5.42
CA PHE A 339 14.41 -5.64 -4.93
C PHE A 339 15.12 -4.98 -6.11
N ILE A 340 14.87 -3.69 -6.32
CA ILE A 340 15.42 -2.86 -7.40
C ILE A 340 16.51 -1.97 -6.81
N HIS A 341 17.78 -2.16 -7.24
CA HIS A 341 18.94 -1.46 -6.64
C HIS A 341 19.96 -0.95 -7.66
#